data_a44815041903fe207cb009cbfcf9b3b5
#
_entry.id   a44815041903fe207cb009cbfcf9b3b5
#
_cell.length_a   1.000
_cell.length_b   1.000
_cell.length_c   1.000
_cell.angle_alpha   90.00
_cell.angle_beta   90.00
_cell.angle_gamma   90.00
#
_symmetry.space_group_name_H-M   'P 1'
#
loop_
_entity.id
_entity.type
_entity.pdbx_description
1 polymer ?
#
loop_
_entity_poly.entity_id
_entity_poly.type
_entity_poly.pdbx_seq_one_letter_code
_entity_poly.pdbx_strand_id
1 'polypeptide(L)'
;MNDIPSSWGTAVNVQMMVFGNMGNDCGTGVAFTRNPSTGENKLYGEFLMNAQGEDVVAGIRTPQKIDQLKKVAPGAYDDFVAITKKLETHYRNMQDMEFTIEKGKLFMLQTRNGKRTAQAALKIACDMVDEGMITIDEALMMVEPQQLDSLLHPMFDADELKKAEPIASALPASPGAACGQIVFSAEEAIQEASRNHKVILVRLETSPEDIEGMHVSQGILTVRGGMTSHAAVVARGMGACCVSGCGDIKMHDDEGYFEIDGVKYHRGDWISLDGSTGNIYGSAIKTVPASISGDFERFMNWADERRTLKVRTNADTPHDAKQAHEFGAQGIGLVRTEHMFFEGDRIKAVREMIVSKTAAQRRVALEKILPMQRSDFEGIYEAMEGLPVTIRYLDPPLHEFLPTNSYDITQLAKDMHIGLDELKSVISSLHEFNPMMGHRGCRLAISYPEIAEMQTTAVIQAALAVNERHPDWKIEPEIMIPLVGDVAELRYVKK
;
A
#
# COMPACT_ATOMS: atom_id res chain seq x y z
N MET A 1 -20.56 9.96 -7.89
CA MET A 1 -21.37 10.36 -9.06
C MET A 1 -20.44 11.21 -9.91
N ASN A 2 -20.38 10.96 -11.22
CA ASN A 2 -19.60 11.79 -12.11
C ASN A 2 -20.37 13.11 -12.31
N ASP A 3 -19.73 14.26 -12.09
CA ASP A 3 -20.30 15.59 -12.33
C ASP A 3 -20.42 15.86 -13.83
N ILE A 4 -21.43 15.20 -14.45
CA ILE A 4 -21.71 15.37 -15.88
C ILE A 4 -22.60 16.62 -16.04
N PRO A 5 -22.14 17.63 -16.76
CA PRO A 5 -22.97 18.84 -17.00
C PRO A 5 -24.27 18.49 -17.72
N SER A 6 -25.38 18.97 -17.21
CA SER A 6 -26.72 18.78 -17.84
C SER A 6 -26.82 19.35 -19.27
N SER A 7 -25.88 20.23 -19.62
CA SER A 7 -25.78 20.83 -20.96
C SER A 7 -25.23 19.90 -22.06
N TRP A 8 -24.64 18.76 -21.70
CA TRP A 8 -24.01 17.87 -22.68
C TRP A 8 -25.00 17.10 -23.55
N GLY A 9 -26.22 16.84 -23.06
CA GLY A 9 -27.20 16.04 -23.79
C GLY A 9 -26.78 14.57 -23.97
N THR A 10 -27.50 13.85 -24.84
CA THR A 10 -27.28 12.42 -25.12
C THR A 10 -27.03 12.20 -26.61
N ALA A 11 -25.98 11.46 -26.95
CA ALA A 11 -25.77 11.01 -28.32
C ALA A 11 -26.50 9.68 -28.54
N VAL A 12 -27.17 9.56 -29.72
CA VAL A 12 -27.91 8.36 -30.11
C VAL A 12 -27.46 7.92 -31.50
N ASN A 13 -27.08 6.65 -31.60
CA ASN A 13 -26.78 6.00 -32.87
C ASN A 13 -27.95 5.12 -33.30
N VAL A 14 -28.40 5.29 -34.53
CA VAL A 14 -29.44 4.45 -35.15
C VAL A 14 -28.78 3.59 -36.21
N GLN A 15 -28.84 2.27 -36.04
CA GLN A 15 -28.23 1.32 -36.96
C GLN A 15 -29.15 0.14 -37.24
N MET A 16 -28.90 -0.56 -38.36
CA MET A 16 -29.64 -1.76 -38.74
C MET A 16 -29.39 -2.87 -37.71
N MET A 17 -30.39 -3.62 -37.34
CA MET A 17 -30.25 -4.82 -36.53
C MET A 17 -29.64 -5.96 -37.37
N VAL A 18 -28.77 -6.74 -36.72
CA VAL A 18 -28.16 -7.96 -37.26
C VAL A 18 -28.39 -9.12 -36.30
N PHE A 19 -28.59 -10.31 -36.81
CA PHE A 19 -29.03 -11.48 -36.08
C PHE A 19 -28.04 -12.64 -36.17
N GLY A 20 -27.42 -13.01 -35.06
CA GLY A 20 -26.49 -14.13 -34.94
C GLY A 20 -27.17 -15.49 -34.79
N ASN A 21 -28.49 -15.55 -34.65
CA ASN A 21 -29.29 -16.76 -34.37
C ASN A 21 -30.20 -17.19 -35.53
N MET A 22 -29.91 -16.79 -36.75
CA MET A 22 -30.75 -17.13 -37.92
C MET A 22 -30.36 -18.44 -38.60
N GLY A 23 -29.34 -19.15 -38.15
CA GLY A 23 -28.88 -20.41 -38.73
C GLY A 23 -27.40 -20.71 -38.43
N ASN A 24 -26.90 -21.79 -39.01
CA ASN A 24 -25.54 -22.28 -38.72
C ASN A 24 -24.44 -21.42 -39.35
N ASP A 25 -24.76 -20.52 -40.25
CA ASP A 25 -23.88 -19.52 -40.82
C ASP A 25 -23.94 -18.15 -40.13
N CYS A 26 -24.64 -18.10 -38.99
CA CYS A 26 -24.78 -16.95 -38.14
C CYS A 26 -24.13 -17.23 -36.78
N GLY A 27 -23.70 -16.16 -36.09
CA GLY A 27 -23.05 -16.28 -34.76
C GLY A 27 -22.81 -14.92 -34.16
N THR A 28 -22.33 -14.93 -32.90
CA THR A 28 -21.95 -13.72 -32.17
C THR A 28 -20.74 -13.99 -31.29
N GLY A 29 -20.01 -12.94 -30.89
CA GLY A 29 -18.85 -13.11 -30.02
C GLY A 29 -18.33 -11.80 -29.48
N VAL A 30 -17.45 -11.96 -28.51
CA VAL A 30 -16.67 -10.89 -27.87
C VAL A 30 -15.19 -11.23 -27.95
N ALA A 31 -14.37 -10.24 -28.26
CA ALA A 31 -12.93 -10.46 -28.30
C ALA A 31 -12.13 -9.20 -28.01
N PHE A 32 -10.92 -9.42 -27.51
CA PHE A 32 -9.92 -8.41 -27.23
C PHE A 32 -8.79 -8.51 -28.25
N THR A 33 -8.21 -7.38 -28.64
CA THR A 33 -7.06 -7.37 -29.55
C THR A 33 -5.82 -7.99 -28.93
N ARG A 34 -5.71 -7.95 -27.60
CA ARG A 34 -4.64 -8.58 -26.79
C ARG A 34 -5.26 -9.31 -25.60
N ASN A 35 -4.52 -10.23 -25.00
CA ASN A 35 -4.99 -10.94 -23.80
C ASN A 35 -5.17 -9.96 -22.62
N PRO A 36 -6.38 -9.78 -22.10
CA PRO A 36 -6.65 -8.81 -21.02
C PRO A 36 -6.06 -9.21 -19.66
N SER A 37 -5.67 -10.47 -19.49
CA SER A 37 -5.08 -10.97 -18.25
C SER A 37 -3.55 -10.93 -18.25
N THR A 38 -2.91 -11.22 -19.39
CA THR A 38 -1.45 -11.34 -19.51
C THR A 38 -0.78 -10.23 -20.29
N GLY A 39 -1.53 -9.49 -21.11
CA GLY A 39 -1.01 -8.47 -22.02
C GLY A 39 -0.42 -9.02 -23.33
N GLU A 40 -0.40 -10.36 -23.53
CA GLU A 40 0.16 -10.97 -24.75
C GLU A 40 -0.54 -10.44 -26.00
N ASN A 41 0.25 -10.04 -27.01
CA ASN A 41 -0.25 -9.56 -28.31
C ASN A 41 -0.82 -10.73 -29.11
N LYS A 42 -1.97 -11.23 -28.68
CA LYS A 42 -2.71 -12.33 -29.31
C LYS A 42 -4.19 -12.06 -29.13
N LEU A 43 -4.93 -12.23 -30.25
CA LEU A 43 -6.40 -12.11 -30.22
C LEU A 43 -6.97 -13.07 -29.17
N TYR A 44 -7.74 -12.55 -28.26
CA TYR A 44 -8.32 -13.28 -27.13
C TYR A 44 -9.82 -13.06 -27.11
N GLY A 45 -10.62 -14.12 -27.10
CA GLY A 45 -12.07 -13.98 -27.08
C GLY A 45 -12.80 -15.28 -27.28
N GLU A 46 -14.12 -15.16 -27.35
CA GLU A 46 -15.06 -16.27 -27.41
C GLU A 46 -16.19 -15.96 -28.37
N PHE A 47 -16.75 -17.01 -28.99
CA PHE A 47 -17.88 -16.89 -29.89
C PHE A 47 -18.83 -18.09 -29.76
N LEU A 48 -20.07 -17.87 -30.18
CA LEU A 48 -21.08 -18.91 -30.33
C LEU A 48 -21.72 -18.83 -31.73
N MET A 49 -21.86 -19.96 -32.39
CA MET A 49 -22.66 -20.05 -33.64
C MET A 49 -24.15 -20.22 -33.30
N ASN A 50 -24.99 -19.68 -34.17
CA ASN A 50 -26.45 -19.68 -34.03
C ASN A 50 -26.87 -19.18 -32.63
N ALA A 51 -26.41 -17.97 -32.25
CA ALA A 51 -26.57 -17.38 -30.94
C ALA A 51 -26.68 -15.84 -31.00
N GLN A 52 -27.26 -15.25 -29.99
CA GLN A 52 -27.26 -13.81 -29.74
C GLN A 52 -26.24 -13.42 -28.65
N GLY A 53 -25.97 -12.12 -28.49
CA GLY A 53 -24.97 -11.64 -27.52
C GLY A 53 -25.25 -12.08 -26.08
N GLU A 54 -26.52 -12.11 -25.69
CA GLU A 54 -26.95 -12.58 -24.37
C GLU A 54 -26.56 -14.05 -24.10
N ASP A 55 -26.57 -14.91 -25.12
CA ASP A 55 -26.20 -16.34 -24.98
C ASP A 55 -24.72 -16.53 -24.62
N VAL A 56 -23.85 -15.61 -25.06
CA VAL A 56 -22.41 -15.63 -24.72
C VAL A 56 -22.18 -15.23 -23.27
N VAL A 57 -22.94 -14.26 -22.77
CA VAL A 57 -22.77 -13.70 -21.42
C VAL A 57 -23.50 -14.52 -20.36
N ALA A 58 -24.66 -15.07 -20.71
CA ALA A 58 -25.52 -15.80 -19.76
C ALA A 58 -25.01 -17.20 -19.38
N GLY A 59 -23.96 -17.72 -20.06
CA GLY A 59 -23.35 -19.01 -19.74
C GLY A 59 -24.23 -20.25 -20.00
N ILE A 60 -25.36 -20.09 -20.72
CA ILE A 60 -26.29 -21.20 -21.04
C ILE A 60 -25.65 -22.22 -22.00
N ARG A 61 -24.74 -21.76 -22.84
CA ARG A 61 -23.98 -22.58 -23.80
C ARG A 61 -22.48 -22.28 -23.61
N THR A 62 -21.63 -23.29 -23.71
CA THR A 62 -20.18 -23.12 -23.61
C THR A 62 -19.63 -22.45 -24.88
N PRO A 63 -19.07 -21.24 -24.78
CA PRO A 63 -18.48 -20.55 -25.93
C PRO A 63 -17.23 -21.26 -26.45
N GLN A 64 -16.94 -21.08 -27.72
CA GLN A 64 -15.71 -21.55 -28.35
C GLN A 64 -14.67 -20.40 -28.38
N LYS A 65 -13.38 -20.76 -28.25
CA LYS A 65 -12.29 -19.79 -28.39
C LYS A 65 -12.26 -19.16 -29.78
N ILE A 66 -11.99 -17.87 -29.83
CA ILE A 66 -12.00 -17.08 -31.08
C ILE A 66 -11.13 -17.67 -32.18
N ASP A 67 -10.01 -18.34 -31.86
CA ASP A 67 -9.13 -19.02 -32.83
C ASP A 67 -9.87 -20.12 -33.60
N GLN A 68 -10.91 -20.73 -33.05
CA GLN A 68 -11.69 -21.76 -33.69
C GLN A 68 -12.64 -21.21 -34.77
N LEU A 69 -12.95 -19.90 -34.72
CA LEU A 69 -13.76 -19.22 -35.70
C LEU A 69 -13.16 -19.36 -37.12
N LYS A 70 -11.83 -19.43 -37.21
CA LYS A 70 -11.12 -19.68 -38.46
C LYS A 70 -11.54 -20.99 -39.17
N LYS A 71 -11.95 -21.99 -38.41
CA LYS A 71 -12.40 -23.29 -38.96
C LYS A 71 -13.87 -23.28 -39.36
N VAL A 72 -14.69 -22.50 -38.66
CA VAL A 72 -16.14 -22.50 -38.79
C VAL A 72 -16.61 -21.44 -39.79
N ALA A 73 -16.01 -20.26 -39.76
CA ALA A 73 -16.33 -19.13 -40.63
C ALA A 73 -15.04 -18.38 -41.03
N PRO A 74 -14.20 -18.96 -41.91
CA PRO A 74 -12.87 -18.45 -42.26
C PRO A 74 -12.90 -17.02 -42.81
N GLY A 75 -13.84 -16.70 -43.72
CA GLY A 75 -13.97 -15.35 -44.28
C GLY A 75 -14.30 -14.30 -43.22
N ALA A 76 -15.25 -14.59 -42.33
CA ALA A 76 -15.58 -13.69 -41.21
C ALA A 76 -14.40 -13.55 -40.19
N TYR A 77 -13.62 -14.61 -39.98
CA TYR A 77 -12.41 -14.55 -39.18
C TYR A 77 -11.35 -13.64 -39.75
N ASP A 78 -11.07 -13.77 -41.07
CA ASP A 78 -10.07 -12.94 -41.73
C ASP A 78 -10.47 -11.45 -41.75
N ASP A 79 -11.75 -11.16 -42.02
CA ASP A 79 -12.30 -9.80 -41.91
C ASP A 79 -12.16 -9.27 -40.48
N PHE A 80 -12.47 -10.10 -39.48
CA PHE A 80 -12.33 -9.73 -38.06
C PHE A 80 -10.90 -9.37 -37.69
N VAL A 81 -9.93 -10.21 -38.06
CA VAL A 81 -8.50 -9.96 -37.81
C VAL A 81 -8.03 -8.65 -38.46
N ALA A 82 -8.50 -8.36 -39.67
CA ALA A 82 -8.17 -7.12 -40.39
C ALA A 82 -8.75 -5.90 -39.64
N ILE A 83 -10.00 -6.00 -39.18
CA ILE A 83 -10.67 -4.93 -38.46
C ILE A 83 -10.01 -4.70 -37.06
N THR A 84 -9.65 -5.76 -36.34
CA THR A 84 -9.01 -5.64 -35.01
C THR A 84 -7.70 -4.86 -35.09
N LYS A 85 -6.85 -5.16 -36.09
CA LYS A 85 -5.61 -4.40 -36.34
C LYS A 85 -5.89 -2.94 -36.66
N LYS A 86 -6.89 -2.66 -37.50
CA LYS A 86 -7.28 -1.28 -37.84
C LYS A 86 -7.77 -0.51 -36.59
N LEU A 87 -8.58 -1.13 -35.74
CA LEU A 87 -9.12 -0.50 -34.53
C LEU A 87 -8.02 -0.25 -33.52
N GLU A 88 -7.16 -1.24 -33.23
CA GLU A 88 -6.04 -1.07 -32.29
C GLU A 88 -5.09 0.04 -32.76
N THR A 89 -4.75 0.08 -34.06
CA THR A 89 -3.90 1.14 -34.62
C THR A 89 -4.57 2.51 -34.56
N HIS A 90 -5.88 2.58 -34.83
CA HIS A 90 -6.63 3.84 -34.80
C HIS A 90 -6.76 4.43 -33.42
N TYR A 91 -7.15 3.60 -32.44
CA TYR A 91 -7.33 4.03 -31.05
C TYR A 91 -6.02 4.03 -30.26
N ARG A 92 -4.95 3.45 -30.79
CA ARG A 92 -3.64 3.35 -30.14
C ARG A 92 -3.73 2.75 -28.74
N ASN A 93 -4.62 1.76 -28.60
CA ASN A 93 -4.91 1.08 -27.34
C ASN A 93 -5.57 -0.27 -27.61
N MET A 94 -5.38 -1.22 -26.71
CA MET A 94 -6.07 -2.50 -26.72
C MET A 94 -7.59 -2.29 -26.76
N GLN A 95 -8.27 -2.99 -27.68
CA GLN A 95 -9.70 -2.89 -27.88
C GLN A 95 -10.45 -4.12 -27.38
N ASP A 96 -11.58 -3.89 -26.76
CA ASP A 96 -12.65 -4.82 -26.44
C ASP A 96 -13.77 -4.64 -27.46
N MET A 97 -14.14 -5.71 -28.16
CA MET A 97 -14.98 -5.67 -29.34
C MET A 97 -16.10 -6.69 -29.27
N GLU A 98 -17.29 -6.26 -29.67
CA GLU A 98 -18.44 -7.13 -29.86
C GLU A 98 -18.76 -7.22 -31.34
N PHE A 99 -19.07 -8.43 -31.83
CA PHE A 99 -19.38 -8.67 -33.25
C PHE A 99 -20.50 -9.68 -33.39
N THR A 100 -21.17 -9.61 -34.55
CA THR A 100 -22.17 -10.60 -35.00
C THR A 100 -21.86 -11.02 -36.42
N ILE A 101 -22.06 -12.28 -36.71
CA ILE A 101 -22.02 -12.85 -38.04
C ILE A 101 -23.44 -13.17 -38.45
N GLU A 102 -23.88 -12.60 -39.60
CA GLU A 102 -25.16 -12.90 -40.20
C GLU A 102 -24.95 -13.38 -41.61
N LYS A 103 -25.38 -14.60 -41.91
CA LYS A 103 -25.23 -15.25 -43.23
C LYS A 103 -23.80 -15.21 -43.75
N GLY A 104 -22.86 -15.53 -42.90
CA GLY A 104 -21.41 -15.54 -43.17
C GLY A 104 -20.74 -14.17 -43.26
N LYS A 105 -21.50 -13.06 -43.15
CA LYS A 105 -20.96 -11.70 -43.14
C LYS A 105 -20.74 -11.17 -41.75
N LEU A 106 -19.57 -10.58 -41.51
CA LEU A 106 -19.21 -9.97 -40.22
C LEU A 106 -19.80 -8.56 -40.06
N PHE A 107 -20.29 -8.28 -38.88
CA PHE A 107 -20.75 -6.96 -38.45
C PHE A 107 -20.15 -6.62 -37.07
N MET A 108 -19.49 -5.49 -36.98
CA MET A 108 -19.01 -4.97 -35.71
C MET A 108 -20.13 -4.24 -34.99
N LEU A 109 -20.37 -4.57 -33.71
CA LEU A 109 -21.44 -3.97 -32.91
C LEU A 109 -20.90 -2.85 -32.04
N GLN A 110 -19.79 -3.10 -31.34
CA GLN A 110 -19.19 -2.17 -30.42
C GLN A 110 -17.69 -2.34 -30.35
N THR A 111 -16.97 -1.25 -30.09
CA THR A 111 -15.58 -1.26 -29.70
C THR A 111 -15.35 -0.27 -28.57
N ARG A 112 -14.47 -0.61 -27.64
CA ARG A 112 -14.05 0.25 -26.52
C ARG A 112 -12.63 -0.11 -26.08
N ASN A 113 -11.99 0.78 -25.33
CA ASN A 113 -10.73 0.45 -24.70
C ASN A 113 -10.91 -0.74 -23.75
N GLY A 114 -10.12 -1.79 -23.91
CA GLY A 114 -10.27 -3.02 -23.18
C GLY A 114 -9.92 -2.86 -21.70
N LYS A 115 -10.83 -3.31 -20.82
CA LYS A 115 -10.52 -3.50 -19.40
C LYS A 115 -9.51 -4.63 -19.26
N ARG A 116 -8.52 -4.47 -18.40
CA ARG A 116 -7.38 -5.37 -18.26
C ARG A 116 -6.80 -5.36 -16.86
N THR A 117 -6.06 -6.40 -16.53
CA THR A 117 -5.32 -6.47 -15.26
C THR A 117 -4.18 -5.43 -15.24
N ALA A 118 -3.68 -5.10 -14.07
CA ALA A 118 -2.54 -4.19 -13.90
C ALA A 118 -1.29 -4.71 -14.65
N GLN A 119 -1.01 -6.00 -14.53
CA GLN A 119 0.09 -6.66 -15.25
C GLN A 119 -0.06 -6.54 -16.76
N ALA A 120 -1.26 -6.82 -17.29
CA ALA A 120 -1.53 -6.68 -18.70
C ALA A 120 -1.43 -5.23 -19.18
N ALA A 121 -1.90 -4.25 -18.37
CA ALA A 121 -1.82 -2.84 -18.70
C ALA A 121 -0.36 -2.39 -18.89
N LEU A 122 0.50 -2.78 -17.96
CA LEU A 122 1.92 -2.47 -17.99
C LEU A 122 2.62 -3.09 -19.20
N LYS A 123 2.41 -4.40 -19.40
CA LYS A 123 2.99 -5.11 -20.54
C LYS A 123 2.52 -4.54 -21.88
N ILE A 124 1.23 -4.27 -22.03
CA ILE A 124 0.67 -3.69 -23.28
C ILE A 124 1.27 -2.31 -23.55
N ALA A 125 1.41 -1.47 -22.53
CA ALA A 125 2.03 -0.15 -22.67
C ALA A 125 3.48 -0.26 -23.16
N CYS A 126 4.27 -1.16 -22.58
CA CYS A 126 5.66 -1.41 -23.01
C CYS A 126 5.73 -1.97 -24.44
N ASP A 127 4.93 -3.00 -24.74
CA ASP A 127 4.92 -3.63 -26.06
C ASP A 127 4.49 -2.64 -27.17
N MET A 128 3.50 -1.77 -26.91
CA MET A 128 3.04 -0.77 -27.89
C MET A 128 4.08 0.31 -28.17
N VAL A 129 4.95 0.64 -27.19
CA VAL A 129 6.11 1.52 -27.43
C VAL A 129 7.13 0.81 -28.33
N ASP A 130 7.43 -0.46 -28.06
CA ASP A 130 8.36 -1.26 -28.87
C ASP A 130 7.87 -1.47 -30.31
N GLU A 131 6.57 -1.63 -30.49
CA GLU A 131 5.91 -1.73 -31.79
C GLU A 131 5.86 -0.36 -32.51
N GLY A 132 6.28 0.74 -31.89
CA GLY A 132 6.22 2.08 -32.47
C GLY A 132 4.79 2.64 -32.61
N MET A 133 3.83 2.04 -31.93
CA MET A 133 2.43 2.42 -32.00
C MET A 133 2.12 3.67 -31.14
N ILE A 134 2.76 3.78 -30.00
CA ILE A 134 2.63 4.91 -29.05
C ILE A 134 3.99 5.42 -28.62
N THR A 135 4.02 6.65 -28.12
CA THR A 135 5.20 7.25 -27.50
C THR A 135 5.30 6.83 -26.02
N ILE A 136 6.47 7.03 -25.41
CA ILE A 136 6.68 6.81 -23.96
C ILE A 136 5.68 7.64 -23.14
N ASP A 137 5.46 8.90 -23.52
CA ASP A 137 4.55 9.80 -22.78
C ASP A 137 3.10 9.30 -22.86
N GLU A 138 2.67 8.78 -23.99
CA GLU A 138 1.35 8.15 -24.14
C GLU A 138 1.26 6.85 -23.34
N ALA A 139 2.33 6.05 -23.28
CA ALA A 139 2.39 4.83 -22.47
C ALA A 139 2.22 5.15 -20.97
N LEU A 140 2.91 6.19 -20.48
CA LEU A 140 2.79 6.65 -19.09
C LEU A 140 1.37 7.09 -18.75
N MET A 141 0.66 7.73 -19.69
CA MET A 141 -0.73 8.14 -19.51
C MET A 141 -1.75 7.00 -19.64
N MET A 142 -1.33 5.85 -20.17
CA MET A 142 -2.20 4.68 -20.40
C MET A 142 -2.41 3.83 -19.15
N VAL A 143 -1.49 3.88 -18.18
CA VAL A 143 -1.51 3.07 -16.95
C VAL A 143 -1.88 3.95 -15.76
N GLU A 144 -2.95 3.60 -15.06
CA GLU A 144 -3.36 4.29 -13.86
C GLU A 144 -2.39 4.01 -12.71
N PRO A 145 -1.95 5.03 -11.92
CA PRO A 145 -1.01 4.82 -10.81
C PRO A 145 -1.45 3.76 -9.80
N GLN A 146 -2.77 3.67 -9.53
CA GLN A 146 -3.34 2.67 -8.62
C GLN A 146 -3.15 1.22 -9.11
N GLN A 147 -3.04 1.01 -10.44
CA GLN A 147 -2.73 -0.30 -11.01
C GLN A 147 -1.28 -0.72 -10.69
N LEU A 148 -0.34 0.23 -10.67
CA LEU A 148 1.05 -0.04 -10.30
C LEU A 148 1.18 -0.45 -8.83
N ASP A 149 0.42 0.21 -7.95
CA ASP A 149 0.40 -0.11 -6.53
C ASP A 149 0.01 -1.57 -6.28
N SER A 150 -1.01 -2.06 -7.00
CA SER A 150 -1.44 -3.46 -6.89
C SER A 150 -0.37 -4.48 -7.29
N LEU A 151 0.61 -4.11 -8.13
CA LEU A 151 1.71 -4.99 -8.56
C LEU A 151 2.81 -5.14 -7.51
N LEU A 152 2.86 -4.25 -6.52
CA LEU A 152 3.82 -4.28 -5.41
C LEU A 152 3.40 -5.24 -4.29
N HIS A 153 2.19 -5.79 -4.38
CA HIS A 153 1.62 -6.69 -3.39
C HIS A 153 1.42 -8.10 -3.95
N PRO A 154 1.38 -9.14 -3.09
CA PRO A 154 1.00 -10.48 -3.51
C PRO A 154 -0.36 -10.49 -4.19
N MET A 155 -0.52 -11.30 -5.22
CA MET A 155 -1.77 -11.48 -5.97
C MET A 155 -2.23 -12.94 -5.90
N PHE A 156 -3.49 -13.20 -6.18
CA PHE A 156 -3.96 -14.57 -6.38
C PHE A 156 -3.54 -15.12 -7.74
N ASP A 157 -3.33 -16.44 -7.78
CA ASP A 157 -3.23 -17.15 -9.04
C ASP A 157 -4.52 -16.96 -9.86
N ALA A 158 -4.38 -16.49 -11.10
CA ALA A 158 -5.53 -16.08 -11.91
C ALA A 158 -6.46 -17.26 -12.29
N ASP A 159 -5.93 -18.48 -12.41
CA ASP A 159 -6.72 -19.66 -12.80
C ASP A 159 -7.42 -20.26 -11.58
N GLU A 160 -6.88 -20.15 -10.40
CA GLU A 160 -7.55 -20.53 -9.16
C GLU A 160 -8.62 -19.51 -8.76
N LEU A 161 -8.34 -18.22 -8.89
CA LEU A 161 -9.28 -17.15 -8.57
C LEU A 161 -10.56 -17.22 -9.42
N LYS A 162 -10.46 -17.58 -10.71
CA LYS A 162 -11.63 -17.75 -11.61
C LYS A 162 -12.61 -18.84 -11.16
N LYS A 163 -12.15 -19.79 -10.34
CA LYS A 163 -12.95 -20.92 -9.86
C LYS A 163 -13.57 -20.64 -8.49
N ALA A 164 -13.10 -19.58 -7.81
CA ALA A 164 -13.54 -19.24 -6.48
C ALA A 164 -14.65 -18.18 -6.54
N GLU A 165 -15.68 -18.38 -5.74
CA GLU A 165 -16.73 -17.38 -5.55
C GLU A 165 -16.54 -16.70 -4.19
N PRO A 166 -16.65 -15.35 -4.12
CA PRO A 166 -16.57 -14.66 -2.84
C PRO A 166 -17.74 -15.00 -1.95
N ILE A 167 -17.48 -15.25 -0.69
CA ILE A 167 -18.50 -15.51 0.34
C ILE A 167 -19.03 -14.21 0.97
N ALA A 168 -18.26 -13.13 0.90
CA ALA A 168 -18.64 -11.79 1.32
C ALA A 168 -17.70 -10.76 0.66
N SER A 169 -18.09 -9.49 0.75
CA SER A 169 -17.26 -8.35 0.31
C SER A 169 -17.37 -7.19 1.30
N ALA A 170 -16.25 -6.56 1.60
CA ALA A 170 -16.19 -5.43 2.52
C ALA A 170 -15.19 -4.37 2.03
N LEU A 171 -14.74 -3.45 2.89
CA LEU A 171 -13.86 -2.36 2.46
C LEU A 171 -12.44 -2.86 2.15
N PRO A 172 -11.90 -2.58 0.96
CA PRO A 172 -10.52 -2.86 0.60
C PRO A 172 -9.57 -1.88 1.33
N ALA A 173 -9.20 -2.23 2.56
CA ALA A 173 -8.51 -1.32 3.47
C ALA A 173 -7.00 -1.24 3.23
N SER A 174 -6.37 -2.34 2.81
CA SER A 174 -4.96 -2.40 2.41
C SER A 174 -4.80 -3.45 1.31
N PRO A 175 -4.13 -3.13 0.19
CA PRO A 175 -4.08 -3.98 -0.98
C PRO A 175 -3.30 -5.28 -0.75
N GLY A 176 -3.42 -6.21 -1.71
CA GLY A 176 -2.76 -7.50 -1.73
C GLY A 176 -3.70 -8.67 -1.55
N ALA A 177 -3.20 -9.87 -1.86
CA ALA A 177 -3.86 -11.14 -1.66
C ALA A 177 -3.26 -11.89 -0.48
N ALA A 178 -4.10 -12.36 0.43
CA ALA A 178 -3.67 -13.15 1.57
C ALA A 178 -4.45 -14.47 1.62
N CYS A 179 -3.77 -15.54 2.02
CA CYS A 179 -4.37 -16.85 2.24
C CYS A 179 -3.78 -17.44 3.51
N GLY A 180 -4.61 -17.90 4.42
CA GLY A 180 -4.17 -18.49 5.68
C GLY A 180 -5.29 -19.10 6.50
N GLN A 181 -4.91 -19.71 7.61
CA GLN A 181 -5.82 -20.30 8.58
C GLN A 181 -6.39 -19.23 9.51
N ILE A 182 -7.66 -19.34 9.85
CA ILE A 182 -8.36 -18.42 10.75
C ILE A 182 -7.78 -18.50 12.15
N VAL A 183 -7.44 -17.33 12.71
CA VAL A 183 -7.14 -17.14 14.14
C VAL A 183 -7.90 -15.94 14.66
N PHE A 184 -8.26 -15.92 15.95
CA PHE A 184 -9.14 -14.91 16.54
C PHE A 184 -8.45 -14.00 17.54
N SER A 185 -7.18 -14.27 17.89
CA SER A 185 -6.40 -13.38 18.76
C SER A 185 -4.96 -13.18 18.26
N ALA A 186 -4.32 -12.13 18.76
CA ALA A 186 -2.92 -11.84 18.46
C ALA A 186 -1.99 -12.96 18.95
N GLU A 187 -2.27 -13.51 20.14
CA GLU A 187 -1.50 -14.60 20.73
C GLU A 187 -1.59 -15.87 19.88
N GLU A 188 -2.78 -16.21 19.38
CA GLU A 188 -2.96 -17.33 18.47
C GLU A 188 -2.19 -17.11 17.17
N ALA A 189 -2.24 -15.90 16.61
CA ALA A 189 -1.50 -15.56 15.39
C ALA A 189 0.01 -15.77 15.59
N ILE A 190 0.57 -15.28 16.69
CA ILE A 190 1.99 -15.44 17.03
C ILE A 190 2.34 -16.91 17.22
N GLN A 191 1.50 -17.68 17.93
CA GLN A 191 1.73 -19.09 18.20
C GLN A 191 1.73 -19.92 16.92
N GLU A 192 0.74 -19.74 16.05
CA GLU A 192 0.63 -20.50 14.80
C GLU A 192 1.70 -20.05 13.78
N ALA A 193 2.02 -18.77 13.70
CA ALA A 193 3.10 -18.27 12.85
C ALA A 193 4.48 -18.83 13.28
N SER A 194 4.73 -19.00 14.59
CA SER A 194 5.95 -19.63 15.11
C SER A 194 6.12 -21.11 14.68
N ARG A 195 5.00 -21.75 14.31
CA ARG A 195 4.97 -23.10 13.73
C ARG A 195 5.06 -23.11 12.20
N ASN A 196 5.33 -21.97 11.57
CA ASN A 196 5.32 -21.75 10.12
C ASN A 196 3.92 -21.93 9.46
N HIS A 197 2.84 -21.76 10.21
CA HIS A 197 1.51 -21.74 9.62
C HIS A 197 1.21 -20.32 9.11
N LYS A 198 0.61 -20.24 7.93
CA LYS A 198 0.07 -18.99 7.39
C LYS A 198 -1.28 -18.72 8.06
N VAL A 199 -1.44 -17.54 8.65
CA VAL A 199 -2.65 -17.19 9.39
C VAL A 199 -3.31 -15.93 8.87
N ILE A 200 -4.62 -15.85 9.00
CA ILE A 200 -5.46 -14.66 8.83
C ILE A 200 -6.02 -14.30 10.19
N LEU A 201 -5.70 -13.08 10.66
CA LEU A 201 -6.23 -12.58 11.91
C LEU A 201 -7.63 -12.00 11.69
N VAL A 202 -8.63 -12.62 12.32
CA VAL A 202 -10.04 -12.21 12.24
C VAL A 202 -10.46 -11.61 13.58
N ARG A 203 -10.85 -10.34 13.58
CA ARG A 203 -11.22 -9.60 14.80
C ARG A 203 -12.55 -8.86 14.61
N LEU A 204 -13.25 -8.61 15.71
CA LEU A 204 -14.37 -7.67 15.69
C LEU A 204 -13.89 -6.28 15.28
N GLU A 205 -12.83 -5.81 15.92
CA GLU A 205 -12.03 -4.62 15.61
C GLU A 205 -10.62 -4.85 16.19
N THR A 206 -9.59 -4.19 15.67
CA THR A 206 -8.23 -4.30 16.21
C THR A 206 -7.91 -3.15 17.16
N SER A 207 -7.05 -3.44 18.13
CA SER A 207 -6.49 -2.49 19.11
C SER A 207 -4.96 -2.47 19.01
N PRO A 208 -4.28 -1.51 19.68
CA PRO A 208 -2.81 -1.51 19.74
C PRO A 208 -2.19 -2.80 20.28
N GLU A 209 -2.91 -3.56 21.08
CA GLU A 209 -2.47 -4.86 21.63
C GLU A 209 -2.41 -5.95 20.56
N ASP A 210 -3.11 -5.79 19.43
CA ASP A 210 -3.12 -6.74 18.33
C ASP A 210 -1.94 -6.57 17.35
N ILE A 211 -1.12 -5.52 17.48
CA ILE A 211 -0.06 -5.15 16.50
C ILE A 211 0.90 -6.31 16.22
N GLU A 212 1.38 -7.02 17.23
CA GLU A 212 2.30 -8.14 17.04
C GLU A 212 1.64 -9.29 16.28
N GLY A 213 0.37 -9.59 16.59
CA GLY A 213 -0.43 -10.59 15.86
C GLY A 213 -0.71 -10.18 14.42
N MET A 214 -0.98 -8.89 14.18
CA MET A 214 -1.15 -8.34 12.83
C MET A 214 0.12 -8.46 12.01
N HIS A 215 1.29 -8.23 12.61
CA HIS A 215 2.59 -8.27 11.92
C HIS A 215 2.95 -9.67 11.40
N VAL A 216 2.61 -10.72 12.13
CA VAL A 216 2.90 -12.12 11.74
C VAL A 216 1.83 -12.73 10.84
N SER A 217 0.68 -12.06 10.70
CA SER A 217 -0.44 -12.54 9.88
C SER A 217 -0.24 -12.23 8.40
N GLN A 218 -0.69 -13.13 7.53
CA GLN A 218 -0.70 -12.90 6.07
C GLN A 218 -1.72 -11.82 5.68
N GLY A 219 -2.78 -11.68 6.44
CA GLY A 219 -3.83 -10.69 6.24
C GLY A 219 -4.71 -10.50 7.45
N ILE A 220 -5.44 -9.39 7.46
CA ILE A 220 -6.30 -8.96 8.55
C ILE A 220 -7.74 -8.81 8.03
N LEU A 221 -8.70 -9.38 8.76
CA LEU A 221 -10.12 -9.25 8.49
C LEU A 221 -10.82 -8.68 9.73
N THR A 222 -11.55 -7.57 9.58
CA THR A 222 -12.34 -7.04 10.70
C THR A 222 -13.80 -6.93 10.35
N VAL A 223 -14.66 -7.21 11.37
CA VAL A 223 -16.11 -7.07 11.26
C VAL A 223 -16.52 -5.61 11.27
N ARG A 224 -15.84 -4.78 12.08
CA ARG A 224 -16.07 -3.35 12.21
C ARG A 224 -14.84 -2.58 11.77
N GLY A 225 -15.07 -1.34 11.36
CA GLY A 225 -14.00 -0.41 10.99
C GLY A 225 -14.15 0.12 9.57
N GLY A 226 -13.58 1.29 9.33
CA GLY A 226 -13.55 1.97 8.05
C GLY A 226 -12.10 2.14 7.55
N MET A 227 -11.91 2.90 6.48
CA MET A 227 -10.60 3.19 5.87
C MET A 227 -9.61 3.90 6.81
N THR A 228 -10.11 4.49 7.88
CA THR A 228 -9.33 5.19 8.94
C THR A 228 -9.29 4.43 10.26
N SER A 229 -9.81 3.18 10.30
CA SER A 229 -9.74 2.33 11.49
C SER A 229 -8.30 1.95 11.83
N HIS A 230 -8.06 1.55 13.07
CA HIS A 230 -6.75 1.05 13.52
C HIS A 230 -6.23 -0.07 12.62
N ALA A 231 -7.07 -1.08 12.30
CA ALA A 231 -6.72 -2.17 11.39
C ALA A 231 -6.24 -1.65 10.03
N ALA A 232 -6.99 -0.74 9.42
CA ALA A 232 -6.69 -0.21 8.09
C ALA A 232 -5.39 0.62 8.05
N VAL A 233 -5.16 1.45 9.07
CA VAL A 233 -3.98 2.31 9.14
C VAL A 233 -2.72 1.48 9.40
N VAL A 234 -2.78 0.58 10.38
CA VAL A 234 -1.63 -0.27 10.75
C VAL A 234 -1.31 -1.26 9.63
N ALA A 235 -2.31 -1.93 9.04
CA ALA A 235 -2.08 -2.86 7.94
C ALA A 235 -1.40 -2.17 6.73
N ARG A 236 -1.83 -0.96 6.36
CA ARG A 236 -1.16 -0.17 5.31
C ARG A 236 0.29 0.17 5.67
N GLY A 237 0.53 0.56 6.91
CA GLY A 237 1.88 0.83 7.40
C GLY A 237 2.80 -0.39 7.36
N MET A 238 2.25 -1.59 7.53
CA MET A 238 2.96 -2.87 7.47
C MET A 238 3.03 -3.47 6.06
N GLY A 239 2.30 -2.92 5.08
CA GLY A 239 2.14 -3.53 3.76
C GLY A 239 1.37 -4.86 3.77
N ALA A 240 0.56 -5.11 4.81
CA ALA A 240 -0.23 -6.33 4.97
C ALA A 240 -1.61 -6.18 4.33
N CYS A 241 -2.10 -7.26 3.70
CA CYS A 241 -3.46 -7.31 3.15
C CYS A 241 -4.51 -7.07 4.25
N CYS A 242 -5.48 -6.19 4.01
CA CYS A 242 -6.55 -5.94 4.97
C CYS A 242 -7.90 -5.71 4.29
N VAL A 243 -8.90 -6.45 4.78
CA VAL A 243 -10.31 -6.25 4.47
C VAL A 243 -11.02 -5.84 5.76
N SER A 244 -11.64 -4.67 5.78
CA SER A 244 -12.19 -4.07 7.00
C SER A 244 -13.68 -3.81 6.89
N GLY A 245 -14.39 -3.95 8.03
CA GLY A 245 -15.81 -3.59 8.10
C GLY A 245 -16.75 -4.60 7.44
N CYS A 246 -16.44 -5.89 7.50
CA CYS A 246 -17.32 -6.94 6.99
C CYS A 246 -18.51 -7.18 7.93
N GLY A 247 -19.58 -6.41 7.77
CA GLY A 247 -20.79 -6.48 8.60
C GLY A 247 -21.60 -7.79 8.44
N ASP A 248 -21.32 -8.56 7.40
CA ASP A 248 -21.98 -9.86 7.16
C ASP A 248 -21.47 -10.96 8.10
N ILE A 249 -20.33 -10.75 8.76
CA ILE A 249 -19.74 -11.67 9.72
C ILE A 249 -20.46 -11.56 11.06
N LYS A 250 -20.98 -12.71 11.54
CA LYS A 250 -21.40 -12.88 12.93
C LYS A 250 -20.29 -13.56 13.70
N MET A 251 -19.65 -12.83 14.60
CA MET A 251 -18.49 -13.29 15.35
C MET A 251 -18.91 -14.14 16.56
N HIS A 252 -18.25 -15.27 16.76
CA HIS A 252 -18.35 -16.19 17.90
C HIS A 252 -16.94 -16.66 18.29
N ASP A 253 -16.06 -15.70 18.55
CA ASP A 253 -14.63 -15.94 18.82
C ASP A 253 -14.40 -16.78 20.07
N ASP A 254 -15.21 -16.61 21.12
CA ASP A 254 -15.19 -17.47 22.33
C ASP A 254 -15.49 -18.93 22.01
N GLU A 255 -16.33 -19.21 21.01
CA GLU A 255 -16.66 -20.54 20.52
C GLU A 255 -15.73 -21.02 19.39
N GLY A 256 -14.83 -20.17 18.92
CA GLY A 256 -13.81 -20.47 17.92
C GLY A 256 -14.33 -20.56 16.48
N TYR A 257 -15.36 -19.77 16.12
CA TYR A 257 -15.86 -19.67 14.73
C TYR A 257 -16.47 -18.29 14.47
N PHE A 258 -16.67 -18.00 13.19
CA PHE A 258 -17.59 -16.95 12.72
C PHE A 258 -18.56 -17.53 11.70
N GLU A 259 -19.68 -16.84 11.45
CA GLU A 259 -20.72 -17.25 10.51
C GLU A 259 -20.95 -16.17 9.44
N ILE A 260 -21.07 -16.61 8.19
CA ILE A 260 -21.54 -15.80 7.05
C ILE A 260 -22.62 -16.60 6.34
N ASP A 261 -23.81 -16.02 6.14
CA ASP A 261 -24.96 -16.63 5.45
C ASP A 261 -25.31 -18.05 5.93
N GLY A 262 -25.19 -18.31 7.25
CA GLY A 262 -25.48 -19.59 7.86
C GLY A 262 -24.37 -20.64 7.74
N VAL A 263 -23.25 -20.31 7.10
CA VAL A 263 -22.05 -21.17 7.02
C VAL A 263 -21.07 -20.79 8.10
N LYS A 264 -20.60 -21.77 8.86
CA LYS A 264 -19.62 -21.59 9.94
C LYS A 264 -18.20 -21.82 9.44
N TYR A 265 -17.31 -20.88 9.79
CA TYR A 265 -15.88 -20.94 9.53
C TYR A 265 -15.14 -21.00 10.86
N HIS A 266 -14.51 -22.14 11.12
CA HIS A 266 -13.88 -22.45 12.40
C HIS A 266 -12.41 -22.01 12.43
N ARG A 267 -11.87 -21.87 13.63
CA ARG A 267 -10.43 -21.71 13.84
C ARG A 267 -9.65 -22.81 13.09
N GLY A 268 -8.63 -22.41 12.34
CA GLY A 268 -7.83 -23.32 11.52
C GLY A 268 -8.39 -23.59 10.12
N ASP A 269 -9.64 -23.21 9.81
CA ASP A 269 -10.15 -23.26 8.45
C ASP A 269 -9.42 -22.26 7.56
N TRP A 270 -9.28 -22.60 6.29
CA TRP A 270 -8.60 -21.74 5.32
C TRP A 270 -9.55 -20.71 4.73
N ILE A 271 -9.13 -19.47 4.77
CA ILE A 271 -9.79 -18.38 4.04
C ILE A 271 -8.76 -17.59 3.21
N SER A 272 -9.26 -16.86 2.24
CA SER A 272 -8.45 -15.96 1.43
C SER A 272 -9.08 -14.57 1.36
N LEU A 273 -8.25 -13.54 1.39
CA LEU A 273 -8.64 -12.12 1.37
C LEU A 273 -8.04 -11.42 0.16
N ASP A 274 -8.86 -10.69 -0.56
CA ASP A 274 -8.42 -9.75 -1.59
C ASP A 274 -8.53 -8.32 -1.05
N GLY A 275 -7.43 -7.79 -0.57
CA GLY A 275 -7.36 -6.44 -0.03
C GLY A 275 -7.47 -5.33 -1.09
N SER A 276 -7.41 -5.69 -2.39
CA SER A 276 -7.58 -4.74 -3.50
C SER A 276 -9.05 -4.58 -3.91
N THR A 277 -9.84 -5.65 -3.82
CA THR A 277 -11.28 -5.66 -4.16
C THR A 277 -12.19 -5.66 -2.95
N GLY A 278 -11.69 -6.09 -1.78
CA GLY A 278 -12.46 -6.30 -0.57
C GLY A 278 -13.17 -7.66 -0.51
N ASN A 279 -12.94 -8.55 -1.45
CA ASN A 279 -13.57 -9.88 -1.50
C ASN A 279 -12.95 -10.83 -0.49
N ILE A 280 -13.80 -11.68 0.09
CA ILE A 280 -13.45 -12.72 1.05
C ILE A 280 -13.87 -14.06 0.45
N TYR A 281 -12.98 -15.04 0.49
CA TYR A 281 -13.21 -16.39 -0.05
C TYR A 281 -13.10 -17.42 1.06
N GLY A 282 -14.06 -18.35 1.14
CA GLY A 282 -14.14 -19.40 2.15
C GLY A 282 -13.24 -20.61 1.86
N SER A 283 -12.19 -20.46 1.10
CA SER A 283 -11.24 -21.51 0.72
C SER A 283 -9.83 -20.97 0.54
N ALA A 284 -8.85 -21.88 0.52
CA ALA A 284 -7.48 -21.53 0.19
C ALA A 284 -7.36 -21.24 -1.31
N ILE A 285 -6.87 -20.03 -1.66
CA ILE A 285 -6.49 -19.66 -3.02
C ILE A 285 -4.99 -19.39 -3.02
N LYS A 286 -4.28 -19.99 -3.94
CA LYS A 286 -2.84 -19.82 -4.06
C LYS A 286 -2.47 -18.36 -4.31
N THR A 287 -1.54 -17.83 -3.50
CA THR A 287 -0.97 -16.51 -3.70
C THR A 287 0.33 -16.58 -4.49
N VAL A 288 0.54 -15.61 -5.37
CA VAL A 288 1.77 -15.41 -6.12
C VAL A 288 2.45 -14.15 -5.55
N PRO A 289 3.74 -14.21 -5.20
CA PRO A 289 4.44 -13.03 -4.71
C PRO A 289 4.39 -11.89 -5.72
N ALA A 290 4.53 -10.66 -5.23
CA ALA A 290 4.66 -9.49 -6.10
C ALA A 290 5.78 -9.72 -7.11
N SER A 291 5.44 -9.70 -8.38
CA SER A 291 6.40 -9.88 -9.47
C SER A 291 6.69 -8.51 -10.07
N ILE A 292 7.78 -7.90 -9.64
CA ILE A 292 8.36 -6.75 -10.34
C ILE A 292 8.95 -7.33 -11.63
N SER A 293 8.18 -7.28 -12.72
CA SER A 293 8.64 -7.69 -14.03
C SER A 293 9.65 -6.68 -14.59
N GLY A 294 10.47 -7.08 -15.57
CA GLY A 294 11.34 -6.14 -16.28
C GLY A 294 10.58 -4.97 -16.93
N ASP A 295 9.31 -5.18 -17.30
CA ASP A 295 8.42 -4.14 -17.81
C ASP A 295 8.08 -3.10 -16.72
N PHE A 296 7.93 -3.51 -15.45
CA PHE A 296 7.71 -2.59 -14.34
C PHE A 296 8.92 -1.66 -14.14
N GLU A 297 10.11 -2.22 -14.06
CA GLU A 297 11.34 -1.46 -13.92
C GLU A 297 11.53 -0.48 -15.09
N ARG A 298 11.32 -0.96 -16.32
CA ARG A 298 11.41 -0.15 -17.52
C ARG A 298 10.40 1.01 -17.52
N PHE A 299 9.16 0.73 -17.15
CA PHE A 299 8.10 1.73 -17.07
C PHE A 299 8.39 2.79 -15.99
N MET A 300 8.88 2.37 -14.83
CA MET A 300 9.28 3.28 -13.76
C MET A 300 10.47 4.15 -14.16
N ASN A 301 11.45 3.62 -14.90
CA ASN A 301 12.56 4.41 -15.44
C ASN A 301 12.05 5.49 -16.41
N TRP A 302 11.07 5.19 -17.27
CA TRP A 302 10.43 6.21 -18.10
C TRP A 302 9.74 7.31 -17.28
N ALA A 303 9.05 6.93 -16.22
CA ALA A 303 8.41 7.89 -15.32
C ALA A 303 9.46 8.77 -14.62
N ASP A 304 10.57 8.19 -14.17
CA ASP A 304 11.66 8.89 -13.51
C ASP A 304 12.37 9.89 -14.44
N GLU A 305 12.50 9.58 -15.73
CA GLU A 305 13.04 10.50 -16.74
C GLU A 305 12.12 11.70 -17.02
N ARG A 306 10.83 11.58 -16.79
CA ARG A 306 9.81 12.60 -17.10
C ARG A 306 9.41 13.46 -15.92
N ARG A 307 9.44 12.91 -14.70
CA ARG A 307 9.03 13.63 -13.51
C ARG A 307 10.00 14.78 -13.18
N THR A 308 9.45 15.88 -12.68
CA THR A 308 10.20 17.02 -12.19
C THR A 308 10.37 17.01 -10.68
N LEU A 309 9.39 16.45 -9.96
CA LEU A 309 9.41 16.32 -8.50
C LEU A 309 10.14 15.03 -8.09
N LYS A 310 10.86 15.13 -6.97
CA LYS A 310 11.51 13.99 -6.32
C LYS A 310 10.60 13.41 -5.25
N VAL A 311 10.72 12.10 -4.99
CA VAL A 311 9.97 11.41 -3.95
C VAL A 311 10.87 11.18 -2.76
N ARG A 312 10.45 11.69 -1.59
CA ARG A 312 11.06 11.42 -0.29
C ARG A 312 10.10 10.61 0.55
N THR A 313 10.62 9.66 1.31
CA THR A 313 9.85 8.83 2.24
C THR A 313 10.12 9.19 3.69
N ASN A 314 9.38 8.60 4.61
CA ASN A 314 9.69 8.63 6.04
C ASN A 314 10.51 7.38 6.39
N ALA A 315 11.58 7.55 7.15
CA ALA A 315 12.35 6.46 7.72
C ALA A 315 13.00 6.91 9.00
N ASP A 316 12.92 6.13 10.06
CA ASP A 316 13.36 6.51 11.40
C ASP A 316 14.58 5.70 11.85
N THR A 317 14.94 4.62 11.12
CA THR A 317 16.09 3.76 11.42
C THR A 317 17.00 3.61 10.19
N PRO A 318 18.29 3.25 10.37
CA PRO A 318 19.18 2.91 9.25
C PRO A 318 18.65 1.78 8.37
N HIS A 319 17.96 0.79 8.96
CA HIS A 319 17.33 -0.32 8.25
C HIS A 319 16.23 0.17 7.31
N ASP A 320 15.31 0.99 7.82
CA ASP A 320 14.21 1.55 7.04
C ASP A 320 14.72 2.46 5.93
N ALA A 321 15.76 3.27 6.22
CA ALA A 321 16.40 4.15 5.24
C ALA A 321 17.03 3.34 4.09
N LYS A 322 17.69 2.24 4.39
CA LYS A 322 18.26 1.33 3.39
C LYS A 322 17.17 0.70 2.52
N GLN A 323 16.11 0.20 3.13
CA GLN A 323 14.98 -0.37 2.40
C GLN A 323 14.29 0.68 1.51
N ALA A 324 14.13 1.91 2.02
CA ALA A 324 13.61 3.03 1.25
C ALA A 324 14.48 3.35 0.02
N HIS A 325 15.80 3.37 0.19
CA HIS A 325 16.75 3.57 -0.90
C HIS A 325 16.67 2.45 -1.95
N GLU A 326 16.62 1.20 -1.52
CA GLU A 326 16.44 0.04 -2.40
C GLU A 326 15.12 0.09 -3.19
N PHE A 327 14.07 0.69 -2.63
CA PHE A 327 12.81 0.94 -3.34
C PHE A 327 12.82 2.19 -4.21
N GLY A 328 13.95 2.88 -4.33
CA GLY A 328 14.12 4.03 -5.22
C GLY A 328 13.69 5.36 -4.62
N ALA A 329 13.59 5.48 -3.30
CA ALA A 329 13.40 6.78 -2.64
C ALA A 329 14.58 7.71 -2.93
N GLN A 330 14.29 8.97 -3.21
CA GLN A 330 15.29 9.99 -3.56
C GLN A 330 15.61 10.92 -2.39
N GLY A 331 15.37 10.45 -1.19
CA GLY A 331 15.67 11.12 0.06
C GLY A 331 14.71 10.70 1.17
N ILE A 332 15.04 11.08 2.38
CA ILE A 332 14.17 10.99 3.56
C ILE A 332 13.57 12.37 3.81
N GLY A 333 12.24 12.43 3.80
CA GLY A 333 11.49 13.67 4.06
C GLY A 333 11.24 13.91 5.54
N LEU A 334 11.29 12.85 6.34
CA LEU A 334 11.09 12.93 7.79
C LEU A 334 11.79 11.77 8.51
N VAL A 335 12.71 12.12 9.40
CA VAL A 335 13.23 11.25 10.46
C VAL A 335 12.63 11.73 11.78
N ARG A 336 11.85 10.88 12.46
CA ARG A 336 11.25 11.17 13.75
C ARG A 336 12.18 10.71 14.86
N THR A 337 12.89 11.65 15.44
CA THR A 337 13.92 11.34 16.46
C THR A 337 13.36 10.73 17.75
N GLU A 338 12.09 10.94 18.04
CA GLU A 338 11.40 10.34 19.18
C GLU A 338 11.36 8.81 19.13
N HIS A 339 11.24 8.22 17.94
CA HIS A 339 11.19 6.77 17.80
C HIS A 339 12.51 6.10 18.20
N MET A 340 13.63 6.79 18.04
CA MET A 340 14.95 6.30 18.45
C MET A 340 15.10 6.19 19.96
N PHE A 341 14.27 6.89 20.75
CA PHE A 341 14.40 6.95 22.19
C PHE A 341 13.82 5.73 22.92
N PHE A 342 12.98 4.95 22.26
CA PHE A 342 12.35 3.77 22.86
C PHE A 342 13.21 2.51 22.81
N GLU A 343 14.30 2.51 22.05
CA GLU A 343 15.16 1.33 21.87
C GLU A 343 16.07 1.10 23.09
N GLY A 344 16.06 -0.10 23.63
CA GLY A 344 16.98 -0.61 24.64
C GLY A 344 17.07 0.28 25.89
N ASP A 345 18.30 0.61 26.32
CA ASP A 345 18.57 1.44 27.52
C ASP A 345 18.42 2.96 27.27
N ARG A 346 18.13 3.37 26.04
CA ARG A 346 18.03 4.80 25.66
C ARG A 346 16.92 5.54 26.42
N ILE A 347 15.79 4.87 26.62
CA ILE A 347 14.64 5.43 27.33
C ILE A 347 14.98 5.86 28.76
N LYS A 348 15.97 5.21 29.41
CA LYS A 348 16.40 5.60 30.77
C LYS A 348 17.08 6.97 30.77
N ALA A 349 17.98 7.22 29.81
CA ALA A 349 18.66 8.50 29.67
C ALA A 349 17.68 9.63 29.27
N VAL A 350 16.68 9.32 28.46
CA VAL A 350 15.62 10.27 28.08
C VAL A 350 14.76 10.62 29.29
N ARG A 351 14.36 9.64 30.09
CA ARG A 351 13.60 9.87 31.34
C ARG A 351 14.42 10.67 32.35
N GLU A 352 15.74 10.41 32.47
CA GLU A 352 16.65 11.20 33.29
C GLU A 352 16.71 12.66 32.83
N MET A 353 16.78 12.90 31.52
CA MET A 353 16.70 14.23 30.92
C MET A 353 15.39 14.94 31.30
N ILE A 354 14.25 14.27 31.18
CA ILE A 354 12.92 14.83 31.42
C ILE A 354 12.73 15.25 32.90
N VAL A 355 13.16 14.41 33.82
CA VAL A 355 12.99 14.70 35.26
C VAL A 355 14.05 15.62 35.84
N SER A 356 15.05 16.04 35.05
CA SER A 356 16.10 16.96 35.46
C SER A 356 15.55 18.34 35.83
N LYS A 357 15.89 18.84 36.99
CA LYS A 357 15.42 20.14 37.50
C LYS A 357 16.19 21.33 36.91
N THR A 358 17.44 21.14 36.52
CA THR A 358 18.33 22.21 36.08
C THR A 358 18.89 21.86 34.66
N ALA A 359 19.25 22.89 33.89
CA ALA A 359 19.91 22.72 32.62
C ALA A 359 21.22 21.92 32.74
N ALA A 360 21.97 22.10 33.83
CA ALA A 360 23.20 21.36 34.09
C ALA A 360 22.95 19.86 34.26
N GLN A 361 21.94 19.45 35.01
CA GLN A 361 21.54 18.03 35.14
C GLN A 361 21.06 17.49 33.82
N ARG A 362 20.28 18.24 33.07
CA ARG A 362 19.76 17.83 31.77
C ARG A 362 20.89 17.61 30.78
N ARG A 363 21.91 18.47 30.75
CA ARG A 363 23.11 18.30 29.90
C ARG A 363 23.84 16.98 30.19
N VAL A 364 23.96 16.57 31.43
CA VAL A 364 24.57 15.27 31.81
C VAL A 364 23.80 14.09 31.20
N ALA A 365 22.46 14.14 31.22
CA ALA A 365 21.63 13.10 30.58
C ALA A 365 21.75 13.15 29.04
N LEU A 366 21.77 14.36 28.47
CA LEU A 366 21.93 14.58 27.02
C LEU A 366 23.28 14.10 26.49
N GLU A 367 24.37 14.23 27.28
CA GLU A 367 25.68 13.66 26.94
C GLU A 367 25.66 12.14 26.76
N LYS A 368 24.75 11.45 27.43
CA LYS A 368 24.55 9.99 27.24
C LYS A 368 23.78 9.69 25.93
N ILE A 369 22.86 10.56 25.56
CA ILE A 369 21.99 10.41 24.37
C ILE A 369 22.75 10.77 23.09
N LEU A 370 23.58 11.78 23.12
CA LEU A 370 24.30 12.31 21.95
C LEU A 370 25.01 11.23 21.11
N PRO A 371 25.87 10.37 21.69
CA PRO A 371 26.57 9.35 20.88
C PRO A 371 25.61 8.32 20.25
N MET A 372 24.49 8.06 20.91
CA MET A 372 23.46 7.13 20.39
C MET A 372 22.78 7.72 19.16
N GLN A 373 22.25 8.95 19.25
CA GLN A 373 21.62 9.62 18.10
C GLN A 373 22.61 9.89 16.97
N ARG A 374 23.85 10.27 17.30
CA ARG A 374 24.89 10.42 16.30
C ARG A 374 25.08 9.14 15.49
N SER A 375 25.19 7.99 16.16
CA SER A 375 25.32 6.69 15.49
C SER A 375 24.14 6.36 14.58
N ASP A 376 22.92 6.66 15.02
CA ASP A 376 21.71 6.46 14.21
C ASP A 376 21.73 7.33 12.96
N PHE A 377 22.06 8.59 13.10
CA PHE A 377 22.15 9.53 11.97
C PHE A 377 23.28 9.16 11.00
N GLU A 378 24.44 8.70 11.51
CA GLU A 378 25.51 8.18 10.66
C GLU A 378 25.00 7.00 9.82
N GLY A 379 24.31 6.03 10.45
CA GLY A 379 23.75 4.88 9.74
C GLY A 379 22.67 5.27 8.70
N ILE A 380 21.83 6.27 8.98
CA ILE A 380 20.83 6.77 8.03
C ILE A 380 21.53 7.46 6.85
N TYR A 381 22.51 8.33 7.09
CA TYR A 381 23.27 8.99 6.03
C TYR A 381 24.03 7.99 5.15
N GLU A 382 24.63 6.95 5.74
CA GLU A 382 25.30 5.88 5.00
C GLU A 382 24.30 5.09 4.12
N ALA A 383 23.13 4.77 4.66
CA ALA A 383 22.09 4.07 3.92
C ALA A 383 21.53 4.87 2.73
N MET A 384 21.58 6.21 2.80
CA MET A 384 21.05 7.09 1.77
C MET A 384 22.11 7.58 0.75
N GLU A 385 23.38 7.23 0.91
CA GLU A 385 24.46 7.43 -0.07
C GLU A 385 24.52 8.86 -0.67
N GLY A 386 24.37 9.88 0.18
CA GLY A 386 24.41 11.29 -0.24
C GLY A 386 23.06 11.88 -0.66
N LEU A 387 22.00 11.09 -0.67
CA LEU A 387 20.64 11.60 -0.86
C LEU A 387 20.19 12.43 0.36
N PRO A 388 19.36 13.47 0.16
CA PRO A 388 18.96 14.37 1.24
C PRO A 388 18.16 13.66 2.33
N VAL A 389 18.45 14.03 3.58
CA VAL A 389 17.78 13.49 4.78
C VAL A 389 17.36 14.65 5.68
N THR A 390 16.05 14.75 5.92
CA THR A 390 15.49 15.76 6.84
C THR A 390 15.27 15.14 8.21
N ILE A 391 16.01 15.61 9.20
CA ILE A 391 15.93 15.15 10.59
C ILE A 391 15.10 16.16 11.39
N ARG A 392 14.03 15.70 12.04
CA ARG A 392 13.17 16.53 12.85
C ARG A 392 13.66 16.58 14.29
N TYR A 393 13.70 17.76 14.90
CA TYR A 393 13.87 17.88 16.35
C TYR A 393 12.76 17.15 17.09
N LEU A 394 13.02 16.79 18.35
CA LEU A 394 12.08 16.17 19.25
C LEU A 394 10.74 16.93 19.21
N ASP A 395 9.69 16.23 18.80
CA ASP A 395 8.37 16.85 18.61
C ASP A 395 7.39 16.55 19.74
N PRO A 396 7.19 15.29 20.23
CA PRO A 396 6.17 14.99 21.22
C PRO A 396 6.38 15.68 22.55
N PRO A 397 5.31 15.93 23.33
CA PRO A 397 5.41 16.38 24.70
C PRO A 397 6.19 15.38 25.57
N LEU A 398 6.96 15.89 26.53
CA LEU A 398 7.87 15.06 27.32
C LEU A 398 7.16 13.98 28.17
N HIS A 399 5.90 14.18 28.54
CA HIS A 399 5.15 13.20 29.33
C HIS A 399 4.91 11.88 28.58
N GLU A 400 4.93 11.86 27.23
CA GLU A 400 4.73 10.64 26.44
C GLU A 400 5.85 9.60 26.65
N PHE A 401 7.03 10.03 27.11
CA PHE A 401 8.15 9.14 27.42
C PHE A 401 8.13 8.60 28.86
N LEU A 402 7.21 9.09 29.67
CA LEU A 402 7.12 8.72 31.09
C LEU A 402 6.09 7.61 31.30
N PRO A 403 6.34 6.67 32.23
CA PRO A 403 5.39 5.60 32.50
C PRO A 403 4.09 6.13 33.12
N THR A 404 2.98 5.47 32.79
CA THR A 404 1.64 5.83 33.30
C THR A 404 1.18 4.92 34.43
N ASN A 405 1.66 3.67 34.50
CA ASN A 405 1.26 2.74 35.56
C ASN A 405 2.10 2.89 36.84
N SER A 406 1.50 2.61 37.99
CA SER A 406 2.13 2.81 39.29
C SER A 406 3.34 1.92 39.55
N TYR A 407 3.41 0.75 38.94
CA TYR A 407 4.54 -0.17 39.09
C TYR A 407 5.79 0.41 38.42
N ASP A 408 5.69 0.80 37.15
CA ASP A 408 6.80 1.36 36.39
C ASP A 408 7.25 2.72 36.91
N ILE A 409 6.32 3.56 37.42
CA ILE A 409 6.66 4.80 38.10
C ILE A 409 7.50 4.50 39.33
N THR A 410 7.14 3.46 40.10
CA THR A 410 7.88 3.07 41.31
C THR A 410 9.28 2.52 40.96
N GLN A 411 9.40 1.75 39.87
CA GLN A 411 10.70 1.27 39.38
C GLN A 411 11.56 2.44 38.89
N LEU A 412 11.00 3.35 38.11
CA LEU A 412 11.70 4.52 37.61
C LEU A 412 12.21 5.41 38.79
N ALA A 413 11.40 5.61 39.83
CA ALA A 413 11.81 6.35 41.02
C ALA A 413 13.03 5.72 41.69
N LYS A 414 13.07 4.39 41.82
CA LYS A 414 14.21 3.64 42.37
C LYS A 414 15.45 3.75 41.47
N ASP A 415 15.30 3.55 40.20
CA ASP A 415 16.41 3.55 39.19
C ASP A 415 17.08 4.95 39.16
N MET A 416 16.29 6.00 39.32
CA MET A 416 16.74 7.38 39.28
C MET A 416 17.11 7.95 40.64
N HIS A 417 16.93 7.20 41.70
CA HIS A 417 17.14 7.66 43.10
C HIS A 417 16.36 8.92 43.45
N ILE A 418 15.13 9.03 42.94
CA ILE A 418 14.19 10.15 43.19
C ILE A 418 13.07 9.67 44.12
N GLY A 419 12.54 10.56 44.99
CA GLY A 419 11.38 10.24 45.80
C GLY A 419 10.14 9.94 44.93
N LEU A 420 9.39 8.89 45.29
CA LEU A 420 8.22 8.48 44.50
C LEU A 420 7.18 9.61 44.38
N ASP A 421 6.90 10.35 45.45
CA ASP A 421 5.96 11.46 45.43
C ASP A 421 6.47 12.64 44.61
N GLU A 422 7.78 12.85 44.61
CA GLU A 422 8.44 13.85 43.79
C GLU A 422 8.29 13.49 42.30
N LEU A 423 8.57 12.24 41.92
CA LEU A 423 8.43 11.78 40.53
C LEU A 423 6.98 11.88 40.04
N LYS A 424 6.00 11.48 40.89
CA LYS A 424 4.58 11.63 40.58
C LYS A 424 4.19 13.08 40.35
N SER A 425 4.73 14.01 41.16
CA SER A 425 4.49 15.45 41.02
C SER A 425 5.05 15.96 39.65
N VAL A 426 6.25 15.52 39.27
CA VAL A 426 6.84 15.88 37.96
C VAL A 426 5.98 15.33 36.82
N ILE A 427 5.59 14.06 36.87
CA ILE A 427 4.74 13.43 35.82
C ILE A 427 3.41 14.21 35.71
N SER A 428 2.77 14.52 36.86
CA SER A 428 1.52 15.27 36.87
C SER A 428 1.66 16.68 36.30
N SER A 429 2.80 17.37 36.57
CA SER A 429 3.05 18.71 36.09
C SER A 429 3.33 18.78 34.57
N LEU A 430 3.82 17.69 33.99
CA LEU A 430 4.10 17.56 32.54
C LEU A 430 2.89 17.07 31.74
N HIS A 431 1.87 16.56 32.43
CA HIS A 431 0.69 16.01 31.75
C HIS A 431 -0.07 17.11 31.00
N GLU A 432 -0.27 16.91 29.72
CA GLU A 432 -0.98 17.82 28.81
C GLU A 432 -2.43 17.35 28.62
N PHE A 433 -3.37 18.28 28.80
CA PHE A 433 -4.79 17.98 28.53
C PHE A 433 -5.04 17.74 27.04
N ASN A 434 -4.34 18.48 26.20
CA ASN A 434 -4.34 18.29 24.73
C ASN A 434 -2.89 18.24 24.23
N PRO A 435 -2.31 17.06 24.02
CA PRO A 435 -0.93 16.90 23.54
C PRO A 435 -0.64 17.62 22.21
N MET A 436 -1.65 17.75 21.34
CA MET A 436 -1.50 18.43 20.05
C MET A 436 -1.18 19.92 20.20
N MET A 437 -1.68 20.55 21.26
CA MET A 437 -1.52 21.99 21.55
C MET A 437 -0.53 22.26 22.67
N GLY A 438 0.10 21.23 23.22
CA GLY A 438 0.92 21.28 24.41
C GLY A 438 2.33 21.85 24.21
N HIS A 439 3.17 21.65 25.23
CA HIS A 439 4.56 22.07 25.26
C HIS A 439 5.43 21.07 24.49
N ARG A 440 5.53 21.26 23.17
CA ARG A 440 6.19 20.37 22.24
C ARG A 440 6.87 21.12 21.10
N GLY A 441 7.68 20.43 20.28
CA GLY A 441 8.28 20.96 19.08
C GLY A 441 9.16 22.18 19.32
N CYS A 442 8.98 23.27 18.55
CA CYS A 442 9.78 24.48 18.69
C CYS A 442 9.62 25.13 20.09
N ARG A 443 8.47 25.00 20.75
CA ARG A 443 8.26 25.51 22.11
C ARG A 443 9.17 24.78 23.10
N LEU A 444 9.33 23.46 22.93
CA LEU A 444 10.26 22.67 23.71
C LEU A 444 11.71 23.09 23.47
N ALA A 445 12.09 23.29 22.21
CA ALA A 445 13.43 23.75 21.82
C ALA A 445 13.76 25.17 22.35
N ILE A 446 12.74 26.02 22.56
CA ILE A 446 12.92 27.35 23.16
C ILE A 446 13.08 27.25 24.69
N SER A 447 12.25 26.42 25.35
CA SER A 447 12.26 26.31 26.81
C SER A 447 13.43 25.49 27.36
N TYR A 448 13.88 24.50 26.57
CA TYR A 448 15.01 23.63 26.89
C TYR A 448 16.00 23.59 25.72
N PRO A 449 16.69 24.72 25.43
CA PRO A 449 17.54 24.86 24.24
C PRO A 449 18.66 23.80 24.19
N GLU A 450 19.10 23.29 25.32
CA GLU A 450 20.12 22.26 25.40
C GLU A 450 19.73 20.95 24.68
N ILE A 451 18.41 20.67 24.55
CA ILE A 451 17.94 19.49 23.78
C ILE A 451 18.20 19.73 22.28
N ALA A 452 17.82 20.89 21.76
CA ALA A 452 18.06 21.24 20.35
C ALA A 452 19.55 21.36 20.06
N GLU A 453 20.35 21.93 20.97
CA GLU A 453 21.82 21.98 20.86
C GLU A 453 22.42 20.57 20.74
N MET A 454 21.98 19.62 21.57
CA MET A 454 22.46 18.25 21.52
C MET A 454 22.08 17.57 20.20
N GLN A 455 20.81 17.69 19.76
CA GLN A 455 20.35 17.09 18.50
C GLN A 455 21.08 17.68 17.29
N THR A 456 21.26 19.00 17.25
CA THR A 456 22.07 19.67 16.21
C THR A 456 23.49 19.14 16.19
N THR A 457 24.12 19.02 17.37
CA THR A 457 25.48 18.49 17.51
C THR A 457 25.56 17.07 16.94
N ALA A 458 24.62 16.20 17.28
CA ALA A 458 24.57 14.83 16.79
C ALA A 458 24.43 14.77 15.25
N VAL A 459 23.53 15.58 14.68
CA VAL A 459 23.29 15.67 13.23
C VAL A 459 24.55 16.15 12.49
N ILE A 460 25.15 17.24 12.95
CA ILE A 460 26.33 17.80 12.29
C ILE A 460 27.55 16.88 12.42
N GLN A 461 27.78 16.30 13.60
CA GLN A 461 28.88 15.35 13.80
C GLN A 461 28.71 14.10 12.93
N ALA A 462 27.49 13.57 12.80
CA ALA A 462 27.20 12.45 11.93
C ALA A 462 27.47 12.79 10.46
N ALA A 463 26.97 13.92 9.97
CA ALA A 463 27.21 14.37 8.59
C ALA A 463 28.70 14.56 8.30
N LEU A 464 29.46 15.16 9.22
CA LEU A 464 30.91 15.35 9.07
C LEU A 464 31.64 14.01 9.02
N ALA A 465 31.30 13.07 9.93
CA ALA A 465 31.93 11.76 9.97
C ALA A 465 31.68 10.93 8.70
N VAL A 466 30.45 11.00 8.16
CA VAL A 466 30.13 10.29 6.92
C VAL A 466 30.77 11.00 5.72
N ASN A 467 30.80 12.33 5.65
CA ASN A 467 31.50 13.05 4.60
C ASN A 467 33.03 12.78 4.61
N GLU A 468 33.64 12.54 5.77
CA GLU A 468 35.05 12.14 5.87
C GLU A 468 35.28 10.74 5.27
N ARG A 469 34.35 9.80 5.52
CA ARG A 469 34.41 8.44 4.96
C ARG A 469 34.06 8.40 3.47
N HIS A 470 33.13 9.26 3.03
CA HIS A 470 32.59 9.31 1.67
C HIS A 470 32.55 10.74 1.12
N PRO A 471 33.73 11.33 0.74
CA PRO A 471 33.81 12.73 0.33
C PRO A 471 32.98 13.10 -0.90
N ASP A 472 32.68 12.12 -1.74
CA ASP A 472 31.93 12.33 -2.99
C ASP A 472 30.42 12.50 -2.76
N TRP A 473 29.91 12.08 -1.60
CA TRP A 473 28.47 12.15 -1.32
C TRP A 473 27.98 13.55 -0.97
N LYS A 474 28.84 14.41 -0.41
CA LYS A 474 28.54 15.81 -0.09
C LYS A 474 27.25 15.98 0.72
N ILE A 475 27.13 15.24 1.82
CA ILE A 475 25.95 15.27 2.68
C ILE A 475 25.75 16.69 3.21
N GLU A 476 24.57 17.24 2.94
CA GLU A 476 24.08 18.51 3.48
C GLU A 476 22.96 18.18 4.47
N PRO A 477 23.18 18.37 5.79
CA PRO A 477 22.17 18.06 6.79
C PRO A 477 20.97 19.00 6.72
N GLU A 478 19.77 18.43 6.66
CA GLU A 478 18.51 19.17 6.73
C GLU A 478 17.89 18.96 8.11
N ILE A 479 17.57 20.06 8.81
CA ILE A 479 16.95 20.02 10.14
C ILE A 479 15.55 20.63 10.06
N MET A 480 14.55 19.86 10.48
CA MET A 480 13.17 20.32 10.59
C MET A 480 12.88 20.78 12.03
N ILE A 481 12.46 22.02 12.17
CA ILE A 481 11.96 22.58 13.43
C ILE A 481 10.44 22.49 13.41
N PRO A 482 9.83 21.59 14.20
CA PRO A 482 8.38 21.35 14.15
C PRO A 482 7.58 22.45 14.87
N LEU A 483 6.33 22.63 14.43
CA LEU A 483 5.33 23.50 15.06
C LEU A 483 5.70 25.00 15.15
N VAL A 484 6.51 25.49 14.24
CA VAL A 484 6.80 26.92 14.16
C VAL A 484 5.54 27.69 13.74
N GLY A 485 5.05 28.57 14.62
CA GLY A 485 3.89 29.43 14.36
C GLY A 485 4.25 30.90 14.14
N ASP A 486 5.46 31.33 14.55
CA ASP A 486 5.93 32.70 14.43
C ASP A 486 7.39 32.78 13.98
N VAL A 487 7.73 33.80 13.21
CA VAL A 487 9.11 34.06 12.72
C VAL A 487 10.11 34.23 13.87
N ALA A 488 9.66 34.76 15.02
CA ALA A 488 10.51 34.95 16.20
C ALA A 488 10.96 33.61 16.79
N GLU A 489 10.08 32.61 16.81
CA GLU A 489 10.40 31.23 17.26
C GLU A 489 11.51 30.63 16.38
N LEU A 490 11.35 30.68 15.05
CA LEU A 490 12.36 30.18 14.12
C LEU A 490 13.69 30.92 14.28
N ARG A 491 13.65 32.24 14.42
CA ARG A 491 14.83 33.06 14.62
C ARG A 491 15.57 32.73 15.90
N TYR A 492 14.84 32.39 16.96
CA TYR A 492 15.42 32.02 18.24
C TYR A 492 16.12 30.65 18.15
N VAL A 493 15.45 29.65 17.60
CA VAL A 493 16.02 28.29 17.51
C VAL A 493 17.17 28.21 16.50
N LYS A 494 17.18 29.06 15.48
CA LYS A 494 18.27 29.11 14.47
C LYS A 494 19.55 29.75 15.00
N LYS A 495 19.52 30.54 16.07
CA LYS A 495 20.70 31.17 16.67
C LYS A 495 21.58 30.18 17.40
#